data_d4bf931bbbb8df534266a534501d95ab
#
_entry.id   d4bf931bbbb8df534266a534501d95ab
#
_cell.length_a   1.000
_cell.length_b   1.000
_cell.length_c   1.000
_cell.angle_alpha   90.00
_cell.angle_beta   90.00
_cell.angle_gamma   90.00
#
_symmetry.space_group_name_H-M   'P 1'
#
loop_
_entity.id
_entity.type
_entity.pdbx_description
1 polymer ?
#
loop_
_entity_poly.entity_id
_entity_poly.type
_entity_poly.pdbx_seq_one_letter_code
_entity_poly.pdbx_strand_id
1 'polypeptide(L)'
;QGALRGRGRGVVPPRGLQASQKDCMFSSGGRYMDVSEPDLTSTFACAAQVGTGSTDDPEKPMQAMVAAIAPAGDAHDCNLGFLRQDAILVVTFITDEDDNFGDGSAGTPEGWKASLVAAKKGDEEALVVLGLYGDNDQQNAVCGPLVDESGAEPSPRLRQFVDSFGDHGISGSICAQSYGPFFAQAVGLIKTTCDGFIPPPM
;
A
#
# COMPACT_ATOMS: atom_id res chain seq x y z
N GLN A 1 -9.60 12.73 17.28
CA GLN A 1 -9.45 11.53 18.15
C GLN A 1 -10.78 10.77 18.16
N GLY A 2 -11.01 9.94 17.19
CA GLY A 2 -12.14 9.02 17.12
C GLY A 2 -11.61 7.61 17.13
N ALA A 3 -11.58 6.97 18.30
CA ALA A 3 -11.30 5.56 18.41
C ALA A 3 -12.26 4.79 17.51
N LEU A 4 -11.73 4.05 16.54
CA LEU A 4 -12.50 3.12 15.73
C LEU A 4 -12.97 1.96 16.65
N ARG A 5 -14.06 2.19 17.36
CA ARG A 5 -14.74 1.17 18.13
C ARG A 5 -15.81 0.52 17.24
N GLY A 6 -15.47 -0.59 16.64
CA GLY A 6 -16.42 -1.43 15.92
C GLY A 6 -15.79 -2.78 15.63
N ARG A 7 -16.38 -3.83 16.17
CA ARG A 7 -16.03 -5.22 15.80
C ARG A 7 -16.38 -5.42 14.33
N GLY A 8 -15.44 -5.97 13.56
CA GLY A 8 -15.69 -6.44 12.19
C GLY A 8 -15.90 -5.35 11.12
N ARG A 9 -15.46 -4.14 11.35
CA ARG A 9 -15.48 -3.09 10.31
C ARG A 9 -14.15 -3.07 9.60
N GLY A 10 -14.20 -3.26 8.28
CA GLY A 10 -13.06 -3.11 7.40
C GLY A 10 -12.37 -1.75 7.52
N VAL A 11 -11.39 -1.50 6.71
CA VAL A 11 -10.65 -0.23 6.67
C VAL A 11 -11.66 0.93 6.67
N VAL A 12 -11.66 1.71 7.75
CA VAL A 12 -12.37 2.99 7.74
C VAL A 12 -11.40 4.01 7.18
N PRO A 13 -11.67 4.59 6.01
CA PRO A 13 -10.82 5.59 5.43
C PRO A 13 -10.68 6.80 6.38
N PRO A 14 -9.60 7.59 6.28
CA PRO A 14 -9.46 8.82 7.01
C PRO A 14 -10.69 9.70 6.78
N ARG A 15 -11.06 10.47 7.79
CA ARG A 15 -12.23 11.34 7.73
C ARG A 15 -11.94 12.57 6.84
N GLY A 16 -11.90 12.37 5.53
CA GLY A 16 -12.00 13.45 4.56
C GLY A 16 -13.44 13.65 4.13
N LEU A 17 -13.80 14.83 3.64
CA LEU A 17 -15.16 15.13 3.14
C LEU A 17 -15.56 14.21 1.97
N GLN A 18 -14.59 13.66 1.25
CA GLN A 18 -14.76 12.79 0.08
C GLN A 18 -14.41 11.33 0.37
N ALA A 19 -14.07 10.99 1.61
CA ALA A 19 -13.81 9.60 2.00
C ALA A 19 -15.06 8.75 1.89
N SER A 20 -14.89 7.50 1.46
CA SER A 20 -15.99 6.53 1.45
C SER A 20 -16.49 6.30 2.87
N GLN A 21 -17.81 6.30 3.05
CA GLN A 21 -18.47 5.99 4.32
C GLN A 21 -18.94 4.52 4.36
N LYS A 22 -18.42 3.67 3.47
CA LYS A 22 -18.81 2.26 3.41
C LYS A 22 -18.23 1.48 4.57
N ASP A 23 -19.10 0.70 5.22
CA ASP A 23 -18.70 -0.35 6.14
C ASP A 23 -18.57 -1.68 5.36
N CYS A 24 -17.34 -2.17 5.23
CA CYS A 24 -17.08 -3.47 4.62
C CYS A 24 -16.80 -4.47 5.72
N MET A 25 -17.69 -5.46 5.87
CA MET A 25 -17.58 -6.49 6.88
C MET A 25 -16.63 -7.60 6.40
N PHE A 26 -15.65 -7.95 7.20
CA PHE A 26 -14.76 -9.09 6.93
C PHE A 26 -15.20 -10.31 7.73
N SER A 27 -15.18 -11.47 7.09
CA SER A 27 -15.60 -12.74 7.70
C SER A 27 -14.76 -13.15 8.91
N SER A 28 -13.50 -12.72 8.95
CA SER A 28 -12.61 -12.89 10.10
C SER A 28 -13.09 -12.18 11.37
N GLY A 29 -14.02 -11.22 11.24
CA GLY A 29 -14.40 -10.30 12.31
C GLY A 29 -13.28 -9.33 12.71
N GLY A 30 -12.12 -9.39 12.04
CA GLY A 30 -10.96 -8.52 12.22
C GLY A 30 -11.04 -7.26 11.34
N ARG A 31 -9.89 -6.63 11.15
CA ARG A 31 -9.75 -5.42 10.33
C ARG A 31 -9.02 -5.67 9.02
N TYR A 32 -8.79 -6.92 8.69
CA TYR A 32 -8.18 -7.39 7.45
C TYR A 32 -8.88 -8.66 6.99
N MET A 33 -8.84 -8.90 5.70
CA MET A 33 -9.33 -10.13 5.09
C MET A 33 -8.30 -11.25 5.29
N ASP A 34 -8.77 -12.45 5.51
CA ASP A 34 -7.95 -13.64 5.58
C ASP A 34 -8.49 -14.75 4.67
N VAL A 35 -7.89 -15.92 4.74
CA VAL A 35 -8.25 -17.08 3.92
C VAL A 35 -9.69 -17.58 4.15
N SER A 36 -10.34 -17.15 5.23
CA SER A 36 -11.73 -17.51 5.54
C SER A 36 -12.77 -16.64 4.80
N GLU A 37 -12.31 -15.59 4.08
CA GLU A 37 -13.22 -14.70 3.34
C GLU A 37 -13.88 -15.45 2.17
N PRO A 38 -15.21 -15.70 2.21
CA PRO A 38 -15.87 -16.56 1.23
C PRO A 38 -16.01 -15.90 -0.16
N ASP A 39 -16.07 -14.58 -0.21
CA ASP A 39 -16.12 -13.79 -1.44
C ASP A 39 -15.08 -12.69 -1.40
N LEU A 40 -13.82 -13.10 -1.55
CA LEU A 40 -12.67 -12.20 -1.50
C LEU A 40 -12.80 -11.05 -2.52
N THR A 41 -13.31 -11.33 -3.72
CA THR A 41 -13.41 -10.32 -4.78
C THR A 41 -14.37 -9.20 -4.42
N SER A 42 -15.59 -9.54 -4.00
CA SER A 42 -16.60 -8.54 -3.62
C SER A 42 -16.19 -7.77 -2.36
N THR A 43 -15.61 -8.48 -1.38
CA THR A 43 -15.16 -7.86 -0.13
C THR A 43 -13.99 -6.92 -0.39
N PHE A 44 -13.02 -7.32 -1.22
CA PHE A 44 -11.93 -6.44 -1.63
C PHE A 44 -12.43 -5.23 -2.41
N ALA A 45 -13.34 -5.42 -3.38
CA ALA A 45 -13.92 -4.32 -4.14
C ALA A 45 -14.65 -3.30 -3.24
N CYS A 46 -15.30 -3.77 -2.17
CA CYS A 46 -15.89 -2.89 -1.16
C CYS A 46 -14.79 -2.11 -0.41
N ALA A 47 -13.79 -2.81 0.11
CA ALA A 47 -12.74 -2.22 0.95
C ALA A 47 -11.83 -1.25 0.17
N ALA A 48 -11.60 -1.53 -1.12
CA ALA A 48 -10.78 -0.70 -1.98
C ALA A 48 -11.42 0.65 -2.36
N GLN A 49 -12.74 0.81 -2.15
CA GLN A 49 -13.44 2.07 -2.43
C GLN A 49 -13.30 3.04 -1.27
N VAL A 50 -12.09 3.51 -1.03
CA VAL A 50 -11.76 4.40 0.10
C VAL A 50 -12.25 5.85 -0.08
N GLY A 51 -12.67 6.24 -1.28
CA GLY A 51 -13.04 7.61 -1.64
C GLY A 51 -11.84 8.39 -2.17
N THR A 52 -12.06 9.65 -2.48
CA THR A 52 -11.04 10.55 -3.08
C THR A 52 -10.31 11.42 -2.06
N GLY A 53 -10.63 11.30 -0.78
CA GLY A 53 -9.99 12.08 0.28
C GLY A 53 -10.40 13.56 0.28
N SER A 54 -9.50 14.42 0.72
CA SER A 54 -9.63 15.88 0.69
C SER A 54 -8.74 16.45 -0.42
N THR A 55 -9.23 17.45 -1.12
CA THR A 55 -8.44 18.17 -2.14
C THR A 55 -7.33 19.05 -1.54
N ASP A 56 -7.37 19.26 -0.22
CA ASP A 56 -6.45 20.17 0.48
C ASP A 56 -5.40 19.42 1.34
N ASP A 57 -5.53 18.10 1.47
CA ASP A 57 -4.65 17.31 2.31
C ASP A 57 -3.63 16.54 1.43
N PRO A 58 -2.32 16.68 1.68
CA PRO A 58 -1.30 15.95 0.93
C PRO A 58 -1.42 14.45 1.18
N GLU A 59 -1.19 13.65 0.14
CA GLU A 59 -1.19 12.21 0.24
C GLU A 59 0.03 11.70 1.02
N LYS A 60 -0.20 10.71 1.89
CA LYS A 60 0.83 10.15 2.77
C LYS A 60 0.85 8.63 2.76
N PRO A 61 1.00 8.00 1.59
CA PRO A 61 0.95 6.55 1.49
C PRO A 61 2.03 5.86 2.30
N MET A 62 3.24 6.43 2.38
CA MET A 62 4.33 5.84 3.13
C MET A 62 4.14 5.95 4.64
N GLN A 63 3.55 7.04 5.14
CA GLN A 63 3.19 7.15 6.55
C GLN A 63 2.11 6.12 6.92
N ALA A 64 1.12 5.90 6.05
CA ALA A 64 0.09 4.89 6.25
C ALA A 64 0.69 3.47 6.29
N MET A 65 1.61 3.17 5.36
CA MET A 65 2.34 1.92 5.32
C MET A 65 3.15 1.70 6.61
N VAL A 66 3.97 2.66 7.01
CA VAL A 66 4.80 2.56 8.23
C VAL A 66 3.93 2.39 9.47
N ALA A 67 2.82 3.13 9.56
CA ALA A 67 1.87 2.97 10.67
C ALA A 67 1.22 1.58 10.71
N ALA A 68 0.92 1.01 9.54
CA ALA A 68 0.27 -0.31 9.44
C ALA A 68 1.15 -1.46 9.96
N ILE A 69 2.48 -1.32 9.85
CA ILE A 69 3.48 -2.33 10.27
C ILE A 69 4.18 -1.98 11.60
N ALA A 70 3.87 -0.83 12.17
CA ALA A 70 4.52 -0.38 13.41
C ALA A 70 4.28 -1.36 14.56
N PRO A 71 5.30 -1.60 15.42
CA PRO A 71 5.18 -2.54 16.54
C PRO A 71 4.34 -1.99 17.70
N ALA A 72 3.89 -0.76 17.62
CA ALA A 72 3.08 -0.08 18.62
C ALA A 72 2.28 1.07 18.00
N GLY A 73 1.24 1.51 18.68
CA GLY A 73 0.37 2.63 18.27
C GLY A 73 -1.02 2.17 17.83
N ASP A 74 -1.88 3.13 17.49
CA ASP A 74 -3.29 2.87 17.20
C ASP A 74 -3.50 1.88 16.05
N ALA A 75 -2.65 1.97 15.01
CA ALA A 75 -2.73 1.05 13.87
C ALA A 75 -2.28 -0.38 14.26
N HIS A 76 -1.27 -0.52 15.11
CA HIS A 76 -0.84 -1.82 15.63
C HIS A 76 -1.98 -2.57 16.31
N ASP A 77 -2.70 -1.91 17.20
CA ASP A 77 -3.81 -2.53 17.94
C ASP A 77 -4.97 -2.94 17.02
N CYS A 78 -5.15 -2.21 15.92
CA CYS A 78 -6.11 -2.56 14.89
C CYS A 78 -5.65 -3.72 14.00
N ASN A 79 -4.35 -3.88 13.81
CA ASN A 79 -3.74 -4.83 12.87
C ASN A 79 -3.12 -6.05 13.57
N LEU A 80 -3.48 -6.30 14.84
CA LEU A 80 -2.97 -7.47 15.57
C LEU A 80 -3.17 -8.77 14.78
N GLY A 81 -2.06 -9.48 14.54
CA GLY A 81 -2.05 -10.73 13.79
C GLY A 81 -1.96 -10.57 12.26
N PHE A 82 -2.02 -9.34 11.73
CA PHE A 82 -1.84 -9.10 10.29
C PHE A 82 -0.40 -9.39 9.84
N LEU A 83 0.59 -8.79 10.52
CA LEU A 83 2.00 -8.98 10.17
C LEU A 83 2.49 -10.35 10.64
N ARG A 84 2.76 -11.23 9.70
CA ARG A 84 3.20 -12.60 9.93
C ARG A 84 4.68 -12.75 9.61
N GLN A 85 5.43 -13.43 10.47
CA GLN A 85 6.85 -13.72 10.22
C GLN A 85 7.05 -14.96 9.35
N ASP A 86 6.06 -15.83 9.29
CA ASP A 86 6.05 -17.06 8.51
C ASP A 86 5.47 -16.90 7.09
N ALA A 87 5.33 -15.67 6.61
CA ALA A 87 4.85 -15.34 5.26
C ALA A 87 5.62 -14.15 4.70
N ILE A 88 5.70 -14.01 3.38
CA ILE A 88 6.19 -12.79 2.75
C ILE A 88 5.24 -11.62 3.04
N LEU A 89 5.75 -10.41 2.96
CA LEU A 89 4.96 -9.18 3.05
C LEU A 89 4.93 -8.51 1.68
N VAL A 90 3.75 -8.39 1.10
CA VAL A 90 3.53 -7.65 -0.14
C VAL A 90 2.92 -6.30 0.20
N VAL A 91 3.59 -5.23 -0.22
CA VAL A 91 3.09 -3.86 -0.10
C VAL A 91 2.65 -3.39 -1.48
N THR A 92 1.42 -2.88 -1.57
CA THR A 92 0.93 -2.25 -2.80
C THR A 92 0.36 -0.88 -2.46
N PHE A 93 0.76 0.13 -3.21
CA PHE A 93 0.18 1.47 -3.12
C PHE A 93 -0.16 2.01 -4.51
N ILE A 94 -1.21 2.82 -4.56
CA ILE A 94 -1.77 3.39 -5.78
C ILE A 94 -2.09 4.84 -5.46
N THR A 95 -1.47 5.77 -6.17
CA THR A 95 -1.63 7.22 -5.95
C THR A 95 -1.34 7.99 -7.22
N ASP A 96 -1.95 9.13 -7.42
CA ASP A 96 -1.70 10.07 -8.51
C ASP A 96 -0.85 11.27 -8.07
N GLU A 97 -0.51 11.34 -6.77
CA GLU A 97 0.41 12.33 -6.20
C GLU A 97 1.67 11.66 -5.64
N ASP A 98 2.79 12.40 -5.61
CA ASP A 98 4.00 11.92 -4.91
C ASP A 98 3.82 12.09 -3.40
N ASP A 99 4.55 11.31 -2.65
CA ASP A 99 4.68 11.49 -1.19
C ASP A 99 5.71 12.60 -0.92
N ASN A 100 5.27 13.84 -1.11
CA ASN A 100 6.10 15.02 -1.26
C ASN A 100 6.99 15.34 -0.05
N PHE A 101 8.14 15.94 -0.33
CA PHE A 101 9.02 16.43 0.72
C PHE A 101 8.42 17.69 1.38
N GLY A 102 8.21 17.62 2.69
CA GLY A 102 7.76 18.75 3.50
C GLY A 102 6.32 18.63 4.00
N ASP A 103 5.39 18.23 3.15
CA ASP A 103 3.97 18.06 3.48
C ASP A 103 3.49 16.61 3.40
N GLY A 104 4.19 15.75 2.67
CA GLY A 104 3.93 14.30 2.63
C GLY A 104 4.36 13.55 3.88
N SER A 105 4.65 12.27 3.74
CA SER A 105 5.10 11.41 4.83
C SER A 105 6.45 11.85 5.41
N ALA A 106 6.55 11.79 6.72
CA ALA A 106 7.82 11.97 7.41
C ALA A 106 8.84 10.89 7.00
N GLY A 107 10.13 11.25 6.99
CA GLY A 107 11.22 10.34 6.67
C GLY A 107 11.65 10.40 5.21
N THR A 108 12.35 9.36 4.79
CA THR A 108 12.92 9.24 3.44
C THR A 108 12.64 7.86 2.86
N PRO A 109 12.77 7.67 1.54
CA PRO A 109 12.65 6.35 0.91
C PRO A 109 13.48 5.26 1.60
N GLU A 110 14.71 5.57 2.00
CA GLU A 110 15.59 4.64 2.72
C GLU A 110 15.04 4.33 4.14
N GLY A 111 14.49 5.32 4.83
CA GLY A 111 13.88 5.15 6.15
C GLY A 111 12.62 4.30 6.09
N TRP A 112 11.80 4.49 5.06
CA TRP A 112 10.60 3.68 4.82
C TRP A 112 10.97 2.22 4.50
N LYS A 113 11.98 2.00 3.63
CA LYS A 113 12.54 0.67 3.39
C LYS A 113 13.04 0.03 4.68
N ALA A 114 13.84 0.75 5.46
CA ALA A 114 14.35 0.24 6.74
C ALA A 114 13.23 -0.19 7.68
N SER A 115 12.09 0.52 7.69
CA SER A 115 10.91 0.14 8.49
C SER A 115 10.30 -1.19 8.03
N LEU A 116 10.18 -1.42 6.71
CA LEU A 116 9.69 -2.70 6.17
C LEU A 116 10.64 -3.85 6.48
N VAL A 117 11.94 -3.64 6.26
CA VAL A 117 12.98 -4.64 6.54
C VAL A 117 12.98 -5.00 8.04
N ALA A 118 12.87 -4.00 8.92
CA ALA A 118 12.77 -4.23 10.36
C ALA A 118 11.50 -5.02 10.74
N ALA A 119 10.36 -4.73 10.10
CA ALA A 119 9.11 -5.46 10.31
C ALA A 119 9.22 -6.95 9.94
N LYS A 120 10.12 -7.30 9.00
CA LYS A 120 10.47 -8.66 8.61
C LYS A 120 11.77 -9.16 9.28
N LYS A 121 12.14 -8.58 10.43
CA LYS A 121 13.33 -8.96 11.23
C LYS A 121 14.64 -8.96 10.46
N GLY A 122 14.77 -8.11 9.45
CA GLY A 122 15.95 -7.97 8.61
C GLY A 122 15.93 -8.81 7.34
N ASP A 123 14.90 -9.59 7.11
CA ASP A 123 14.75 -10.41 5.91
C ASP A 123 14.14 -9.58 4.77
N GLU A 124 15.00 -9.04 3.91
CA GLU A 124 14.61 -8.25 2.74
C GLU A 124 14.02 -9.14 1.64
N GLU A 125 14.43 -10.39 1.53
CA GLU A 125 13.92 -11.36 0.56
C GLU A 125 12.44 -11.73 0.83
N ALA A 126 11.95 -11.48 2.04
CA ALA A 126 10.55 -11.67 2.41
C ALA A 126 9.63 -10.50 2.01
N LEU A 127 10.14 -9.53 1.24
CA LEU A 127 9.42 -8.31 0.86
C LEU A 127 9.17 -8.26 -0.65
N VAL A 128 7.97 -7.81 -1.04
CA VAL A 128 7.64 -7.40 -2.41
C VAL A 128 6.94 -6.05 -2.35
N VAL A 129 7.38 -5.11 -3.18
CA VAL A 129 6.83 -3.74 -3.20
C VAL A 129 6.33 -3.41 -4.60
N LEU A 130 5.07 -3.02 -4.67
CA LEU A 130 4.35 -2.74 -5.91
C LEU A 130 3.83 -1.30 -5.86
N GLY A 131 4.22 -0.46 -6.82
CA GLY A 131 3.77 0.93 -6.89
C GLY A 131 3.10 1.25 -8.22
N LEU A 132 1.86 1.80 -8.17
CA LEU A 132 1.22 2.48 -9.29
C LEU A 132 1.16 3.96 -8.95
N TYR A 133 1.90 4.79 -9.69
CA TYR A 133 2.04 6.21 -9.41
C TYR A 133 2.33 7.02 -10.68
N GLY A 134 2.42 8.35 -10.56
CA GLY A 134 2.70 9.23 -11.67
C GLY A 134 4.10 9.05 -12.25
N ASP A 135 4.19 8.97 -13.57
CA ASP A 135 5.43 8.73 -14.31
C ASP A 135 5.80 9.87 -15.29
N ASN A 136 5.10 10.99 -15.22
CA ASN A 136 5.24 12.09 -16.18
C ASN A 136 6.61 12.80 -16.20
N ASP A 137 7.52 12.46 -15.29
CA ASP A 137 8.93 12.85 -15.33
C ASP A 137 9.82 11.80 -16.03
N GLN A 138 9.25 10.70 -16.51
CA GLN A 138 10.01 9.65 -17.17
C GLN A 138 10.00 9.82 -18.70
N GLN A 139 11.01 9.27 -19.37
CA GLN A 139 11.21 9.43 -20.82
C GLN A 139 10.05 8.92 -21.68
N ASN A 140 9.36 7.86 -21.23
CA ASN A 140 8.23 7.25 -21.93
C ASN A 140 6.97 7.32 -21.08
N ALA A 141 6.76 8.45 -20.42
CA ALA A 141 5.63 8.68 -19.53
C ALA A 141 4.29 8.39 -20.21
N VAL A 142 3.39 7.77 -19.48
CA VAL A 142 1.99 7.57 -19.87
C VAL A 142 1.13 8.69 -19.29
N CYS A 143 1.47 9.17 -18.09
CA CYS A 143 0.75 10.28 -17.47
C CYS A 143 1.06 11.61 -18.14
N GLY A 144 0.02 12.41 -18.34
CA GLY A 144 0.14 13.85 -18.45
C GLY A 144 0.36 14.50 -17.08
N PRO A 145 0.68 15.82 -17.07
CA PRO A 145 0.73 16.57 -15.82
C PRO A 145 -0.63 16.57 -15.12
N LEU A 146 -0.63 16.66 -13.80
CA LEU A 146 -1.85 16.78 -13.01
C LEU A 146 -2.48 18.16 -13.29
N VAL A 147 -3.57 18.17 -14.03
CA VAL A 147 -4.32 19.38 -14.41
C VAL A 147 -5.81 19.05 -14.35
N ASP A 148 -6.58 19.85 -13.60
CA ASP A 148 -8.04 19.71 -13.53
C ASP A 148 -8.51 18.27 -13.24
N GLU A 149 -7.91 17.63 -12.23
CA GLU A 149 -8.22 16.25 -11.82
C GLU A 149 -7.89 15.18 -12.88
N SER A 150 -7.03 15.49 -13.83
CA SER A 150 -6.51 14.54 -14.81
C SER A 150 -4.98 14.51 -14.81
N GLY A 151 -4.42 13.37 -15.20
CA GLY A 151 -2.97 13.15 -15.13
C GLY A 151 -2.49 12.68 -13.77
N ALA A 152 -1.24 12.95 -13.45
CA ALA A 152 -0.64 12.66 -12.15
C ALA A 152 0.55 13.56 -11.89
N GLU A 153 0.96 13.68 -10.63
CA GLU A 153 2.23 14.30 -10.27
C GLU A 153 3.42 13.40 -10.63
N PRO A 154 4.60 14.00 -10.94
CA PRO A 154 5.84 13.23 -10.97
C PRO A 154 6.09 12.61 -9.59
N SER A 155 6.42 11.32 -9.53
CA SER A 155 6.57 10.62 -8.25
C SER A 155 8.00 10.10 -7.98
N PRO A 156 9.01 10.99 -7.92
CA PRO A 156 10.41 10.59 -7.77
C PRO A 156 10.71 9.92 -6.42
N ARG A 157 10.06 10.33 -5.33
CA ARG A 157 10.31 9.73 -4.01
C ARG A 157 9.71 8.33 -3.90
N LEU A 158 8.49 8.14 -4.39
CA LEU A 158 7.85 6.83 -4.44
C LEU A 158 8.63 5.88 -5.36
N ARG A 159 9.13 6.38 -6.49
CA ARG A 159 9.98 5.61 -7.39
C ARG A 159 11.27 5.18 -6.72
N GLN A 160 11.99 6.11 -6.09
CA GLN A 160 13.22 5.79 -5.34
C GLN A 160 12.96 4.72 -4.27
N PHE A 161 11.82 4.78 -3.61
CA PHE A 161 11.43 3.76 -2.62
C PHE A 161 11.26 2.40 -3.27
N VAL A 162 10.47 2.28 -4.36
CA VAL A 162 10.25 1.00 -5.05
C VAL A 162 11.55 0.45 -5.64
N ASP A 163 12.33 1.30 -6.33
CA ASP A 163 13.60 0.93 -6.98
C ASP A 163 14.64 0.42 -5.96
N SER A 164 14.55 0.87 -4.71
CA SER A 164 15.44 0.42 -3.65
C SER A 164 15.33 -1.07 -3.33
N PHE A 165 14.23 -1.72 -3.73
CA PHE A 165 14.00 -3.17 -3.56
C PHE A 165 14.52 -4.01 -4.74
N GLY A 166 15.12 -3.39 -5.77
CA GLY A 166 15.67 -4.11 -6.92
C GLY A 166 14.64 -5.02 -7.57
N ASP A 167 14.97 -6.30 -7.71
CA ASP A 167 14.10 -7.29 -8.36
C ASP A 167 12.81 -7.61 -7.56
N HIS A 168 12.71 -7.15 -6.32
CA HIS A 168 11.51 -7.26 -5.47
C HIS A 168 10.59 -6.03 -5.54
N GLY A 169 10.95 -5.02 -6.35
CA GLY A 169 10.17 -3.82 -6.61
C GLY A 169 9.58 -3.80 -8.02
N ILE A 170 8.30 -3.47 -8.16
CA ILE A 170 7.66 -3.26 -9.47
C ILE A 170 6.95 -1.91 -9.47
N SER A 171 7.29 -1.10 -10.47
CA SER A 171 6.66 0.19 -10.75
C SER A 171 5.75 0.11 -11.96
N GLY A 172 4.64 0.85 -11.93
CA GLY A 172 3.75 1.05 -13.07
C GLY A 172 3.12 2.43 -13.07
N SER A 173 2.66 2.86 -14.24
CA SER A 173 1.97 4.15 -14.37
C SER A 173 0.53 4.07 -13.88
N ILE A 174 0.12 5.01 -13.01
CA ILE A 174 -1.28 5.18 -12.59
C ILE A 174 -2.18 5.56 -13.78
N CYS A 175 -1.63 6.14 -14.83
CA CYS A 175 -2.36 6.56 -16.02
C CYS A 175 -2.49 5.45 -17.08
N ALA A 176 -2.01 4.24 -16.82
CA ALA A 176 -2.11 3.15 -17.77
C ALA A 176 -3.59 2.80 -18.06
N GLN A 177 -3.91 2.59 -19.34
CA GLN A 177 -5.28 2.20 -19.75
C GLN A 177 -5.76 0.87 -19.14
N SER A 178 -4.83 0.03 -18.72
CA SER A 178 -5.10 -1.24 -18.06
C SER A 178 -3.95 -1.59 -17.13
N TYR A 179 -4.27 -1.95 -15.90
CA TYR A 179 -3.32 -2.46 -14.92
C TYR A 179 -3.10 -3.98 -15.03
N GLY A 180 -3.76 -4.65 -15.97
CA GLY A 180 -3.63 -6.10 -16.19
C GLY A 180 -2.18 -6.57 -16.35
N PRO A 181 -1.36 -5.94 -17.22
CA PRO A 181 0.06 -6.31 -17.38
C PRO A 181 0.87 -6.13 -16.09
N PHE A 182 0.66 -5.02 -15.35
CA PHE A 182 1.31 -4.76 -14.07
C PHE A 182 0.99 -5.86 -13.05
N PHE A 183 -0.29 -6.16 -12.84
CA PHE A 183 -0.67 -7.20 -11.88
C PHE A 183 -0.28 -8.62 -12.32
N ALA A 184 -0.21 -8.90 -13.63
CA ALA A 184 0.31 -10.17 -14.10
C ALA A 184 1.81 -10.35 -13.75
N GLN A 185 2.61 -9.29 -13.91
CA GLN A 185 4.01 -9.28 -13.49
C GLN A 185 4.12 -9.41 -11.95
N ALA A 186 3.30 -8.66 -11.21
CA ALA A 186 3.26 -8.72 -9.74
C ALA A 186 2.96 -10.12 -9.21
N VAL A 187 1.96 -10.81 -9.78
CA VAL A 187 1.64 -12.21 -9.41
C VAL A 187 2.81 -13.15 -9.68
N GLY A 188 3.52 -12.95 -10.80
CA GLY A 188 4.73 -13.72 -11.12
C GLY A 188 5.83 -13.53 -10.06
N LEU A 189 6.11 -12.28 -9.68
CA LEU A 189 7.10 -11.96 -8.66
C LEU A 189 6.69 -12.52 -7.29
N ILE A 190 5.45 -12.28 -6.86
CA ILE A 190 4.92 -12.80 -5.59
C ILE A 190 5.09 -14.33 -5.52
N LYS A 191 4.73 -15.03 -6.61
CA LYS A 191 4.89 -16.49 -6.68
C LYS A 191 6.35 -16.90 -6.52
N THR A 192 7.26 -16.28 -7.26
CA THR A 192 8.70 -16.60 -7.19
C THR A 192 9.25 -16.33 -5.79
N THR A 193 8.89 -15.20 -5.19
CA THR A 193 9.30 -14.86 -3.82
C THR A 193 8.73 -15.86 -2.81
N CYS A 194 7.46 -16.26 -2.94
CA CYS A 194 6.86 -17.28 -2.07
C CYS A 194 7.55 -18.64 -2.21
N ASP A 195 7.87 -19.06 -3.44
CA ASP A 195 8.53 -20.34 -3.70
C ASP A 195 9.96 -20.40 -3.12
N GLY A 196 10.64 -19.24 -3.04
CA GLY A 196 11.98 -19.10 -2.47
C GLY A 196 12.03 -18.82 -0.96
N PHE A 197 10.90 -18.39 -0.37
CA PHE A 197 10.86 -17.97 1.03
C PHE A 197 10.99 -19.13 2.00
N ILE A 198 11.92 -19.00 2.94
CA ILE A 198 12.13 -19.98 4.03
C ILE A 198 11.69 -19.30 5.34
N PRO A 199 10.56 -19.71 5.94
CA PRO A 199 10.12 -19.15 7.20
C PRO A 199 11.16 -19.28 8.31
N PRO A 200 11.34 -18.27 9.16
CA PRO A 200 12.23 -18.39 10.31
C PRO A 200 11.75 -19.49 11.26
N PRO A 201 12.68 -20.17 11.98
CA PRO A 201 12.28 -21.16 12.96
C PRO A 201 11.40 -20.53 14.05
N MET A 202 10.32 -21.24 14.39
CA MET A 202 9.40 -20.83 15.45
C MET A 202 10.01 -21.02 16.84
#